data_e688b4832f287f24c19682559453a40f
#
_entry.id   e688b4832f287f24c19682559453a40f
#
_cell.length_a   1.000
_cell.length_b   1.000
_cell.length_c   1.000
_cell.angle_alpha   90.00
_cell.angle_beta   90.00
_cell.angle_gamma   90.00
#
_symmetry.space_group_name_H-M   'P 1'
#
loop_
_entity.id
_entity.type
_entity.pdbx_description
1 polymer ?
#
loop_
_entity_poly.entity_id
_entity_poly.type
_entity_poly.pdbx_seq_one_letter_code
_entity_poly.pdbx_strand_id
1 'polypeptide(L)'
;MKKHRRHIIAIVVTALISVTLYAARTNSDRLSLLQPLLEYNHPFSPDAPVDSIIAWEKLLEPELQKEQQYPLLFQINLLTVQALITEGNISLAINQANQMYQKAREMDYPLGTALALHAIGNTYLSSSTPQVAIKSYKEALEIIQKLPHANQYIKTILSQFILTKLNYHQMTDIEDNIRELESVINKDTNPQDDFHLVYCQAFYRIQMHHLPEALNYIRQTEQISRQHQYPYFHLMIKYLYSRYYTESKEYTQALTTLDELLSHTKAANSYRSLQVLKDRAHILTLMGNSKEACEAYEIFNTYKDSLDAMNYIRQINELHTLYQIDKNELDNLNRQKTILYWSWFTILFIVILIVFFILLVRRGNKKLRQSQQELEKVKKQEENSI
;
A
#
# COMPACT_ATOMS: atom_id res chain seq x y z
N MET A 1 3.60 30.96 -3.02
CA MET A 1 4.55 30.96 -1.90
C MET A 1 4.33 29.85 -0.86
N LYS A 2 3.11 29.54 -0.40
CA LYS A 2 2.85 28.46 0.59
C LYS A 2 3.22 27.05 0.07
N LYS A 3 2.99 26.72 -1.21
CA LYS A 3 3.28 25.42 -1.80
C LYS A 3 4.80 25.16 -1.89
N HIS A 4 5.60 26.15 -2.26
CA HIS A 4 7.06 26.05 -2.29
C HIS A 4 7.68 25.86 -0.90
N ARG A 5 7.12 26.51 0.12
CA ARG A 5 7.59 26.39 1.51
C ARG A 5 7.32 24.98 2.08
N ARG A 6 6.19 24.36 1.70
CA ARG A 6 5.86 22.95 2.07
C ARG A 6 6.81 21.95 1.41
N HIS A 7 7.13 22.10 0.12
CA HIS A 7 8.12 21.25 -0.56
C HIS A 7 9.52 21.37 0.05
N ILE A 8 9.96 22.58 0.41
CA ILE A 8 11.26 22.77 1.06
C ILE A 8 11.29 22.13 2.44
N ILE A 9 10.22 22.25 3.23
CA ILE A 9 10.11 21.62 4.55
C ILE A 9 10.09 20.09 4.39
N ALA A 10 9.34 19.54 3.43
CA ALA A 10 9.33 18.11 3.16
C ALA A 10 10.73 17.61 2.78
N ILE A 11 11.43 18.29 1.87
CA ILE A 11 12.80 17.94 1.44
C ILE A 11 13.78 18.00 2.62
N VAL A 12 13.69 19.04 3.45
CA VAL A 12 14.58 19.18 4.62
C VAL A 12 14.29 18.13 5.68
N VAL A 13 13.02 17.79 5.92
CA VAL A 13 12.61 16.72 6.85
C VAL A 13 13.06 15.38 6.31
N THR A 14 12.88 15.10 5.01
CA THR A 14 13.34 13.87 4.36
C THR A 14 14.87 13.74 4.43
N ALA A 15 15.60 14.80 4.17
CA ALA A 15 17.06 14.82 4.26
C ALA A 15 17.55 14.63 5.73
N LEU A 16 16.90 15.26 6.70
CA LEU A 16 17.21 15.10 8.11
C LEU A 16 16.96 13.66 8.59
N ILE A 17 15.82 13.08 8.22
CA ILE A 17 15.47 11.70 8.59
C ILE A 17 16.39 10.70 7.87
N SER A 18 16.73 10.92 6.60
CA SER A 18 17.71 10.09 5.89
C SER A 18 19.09 10.12 6.56
N VAL A 19 19.54 11.30 7.02
CA VAL A 19 20.81 11.45 7.75
C VAL A 19 20.73 10.78 9.12
N THR A 20 19.61 10.91 9.83
CA THR A 20 19.43 10.27 11.15
C THR A 20 19.28 8.75 11.04
N LEU A 21 18.58 8.24 10.02
CA LEU A 21 18.50 6.80 9.73
C LEU A 21 19.87 6.21 9.36
N TYR A 22 20.68 6.94 8.59
CA TYR A 22 22.05 6.51 8.28
C TYR A 22 22.97 6.57 9.49
N ALA A 23 22.75 7.50 10.42
CA ALA A 23 23.51 7.65 11.64
C ALA A 23 23.06 6.70 12.78
N ALA A 24 21.86 6.11 12.68
CA ALA A 24 21.33 5.17 13.67
C ALA A 24 22.13 3.85 13.64
N ARG A 25 22.72 3.49 14.78
CA ARG A 25 23.61 2.33 14.90
C ARG A 25 22.89 1.00 15.08
N THR A 26 21.63 1.01 15.48
CA THR A 26 20.84 -0.21 15.74
C THR A 26 19.49 -0.19 15.05
N ASN A 27 18.91 -1.38 14.80
CA ASN A 27 17.56 -1.51 14.23
C ASN A 27 16.48 -0.92 15.16
N SER A 28 16.70 -0.97 16.48
CA SER A 28 15.81 -0.35 17.47
C SER A 28 15.75 1.17 17.33
N ASP A 29 16.91 1.82 17.07
CA ASP A 29 16.97 3.27 16.87
C ASP A 29 16.29 3.68 15.57
N ARG A 30 16.40 2.85 14.50
CA ARG A 30 15.75 3.06 13.22
C ARG A 30 14.24 2.87 13.32
N LEU A 31 13.78 1.87 14.07
CA LEU A 31 12.37 1.63 14.37
C LEU A 31 11.74 2.80 15.12
N SER A 32 12.43 3.37 16.11
CA SER A 32 11.93 4.53 16.84
C SER A 32 11.78 5.77 15.98
N LEU A 33 12.58 5.92 14.93
CA LEU A 33 12.45 7.00 13.92
C LEU A 33 11.27 6.78 12.97
N LEU A 34 10.86 5.52 12.77
CA LEU A 34 9.70 5.15 11.97
C LEU A 34 8.40 5.13 12.76
N GLN A 35 8.48 5.06 14.10
CA GLN A 35 7.32 5.04 14.99
C GLN A 35 6.32 6.17 14.70
N PRO A 36 6.73 7.45 14.55
CA PRO A 36 5.82 8.53 14.22
C PRO A 36 5.13 8.35 12.85
N LEU A 37 5.76 7.62 11.93
CA LEU A 37 5.20 7.33 10.60
C LEU A 37 4.17 6.20 10.67
N LEU A 38 4.42 5.21 11.53
CA LEU A 38 3.47 4.12 11.78
C LEU A 38 2.23 4.64 12.51
N GLU A 39 2.37 5.67 13.33
CA GLU A 39 1.25 6.38 13.96
C GLU A 39 0.44 7.22 12.96
N TYR A 40 1.05 7.66 11.83
CA TYR A 40 0.35 8.30 10.71
C TYR A 40 -0.56 7.35 9.91
N ASN A 41 -0.56 6.06 10.20
CA ASN A 41 -1.36 5.03 9.51
C ASN A 41 -2.87 5.18 9.73
N HIS A 42 -3.34 6.41 9.96
CA HIS A 42 -4.76 6.68 10.09
C HIS A 42 -5.34 7.22 8.79
N PRO A 43 -6.47 6.65 8.29
CA PRO A 43 -7.09 7.08 7.05
C PRO A 43 -7.52 8.55 7.01
N PHE A 44 -7.42 9.25 8.11
CA PHE A 44 -7.79 10.66 8.27
C PHE A 44 -6.60 11.63 8.47
N SER A 45 -5.35 11.17 8.33
CA SER A 45 -4.21 12.11 8.38
C SER A 45 -4.13 12.89 7.05
N PRO A 46 -4.41 14.21 7.06
CA PRO A 46 -4.46 14.99 5.82
C PRO A 46 -3.09 15.38 5.26
N ASP A 47 -2.02 15.18 6.01
CA ASP A 47 -0.71 15.78 5.76
C ASP A 47 0.44 14.76 5.64
N ALA A 48 0.15 13.48 5.40
CA ALA A 48 1.21 12.49 5.15
C ALA A 48 2.00 12.91 3.89
N PRO A 49 3.32 13.19 4.00
CA PRO A 49 4.13 13.57 2.85
C PRO A 49 4.41 12.32 1.99
N VAL A 50 3.54 12.07 1.01
CA VAL A 50 3.53 10.86 0.18
C VAL A 50 4.88 10.62 -0.48
N ASP A 51 5.47 11.66 -1.08
CA ASP A 51 6.81 11.55 -1.70
C ASP A 51 7.87 11.08 -0.70
N SER A 52 7.77 11.51 0.56
CA SER A 52 8.69 11.10 1.62
C SER A 52 8.48 9.63 2.01
N ILE A 53 7.23 9.18 2.13
CA ILE A 53 6.90 7.78 2.48
C ILE A 53 7.38 6.85 1.38
N ILE A 54 7.14 7.17 0.11
CA ILE A 54 7.63 6.39 -1.05
C ILE A 54 9.17 6.37 -1.09
N ALA A 55 9.83 7.50 -0.81
CA ALA A 55 11.29 7.55 -0.77
C ALA A 55 11.85 6.67 0.37
N TRP A 56 11.21 6.64 1.52
CA TRP A 56 11.61 5.77 2.65
C TRP A 56 11.36 4.30 2.37
N GLU A 57 10.23 3.95 1.76
CA GLU A 57 9.97 2.58 1.34
C GLU A 57 11.12 2.07 0.45
N LYS A 58 11.45 2.81 -0.62
CA LYS A 58 12.53 2.45 -1.54
C LYS A 58 13.90 2.34 -0.87
N LEU A 59 14.16 3.18 0.12
CA LEU A 59 15.42 3.18 0.86
C LEU A 59 15.53 2.00 1.82
N LEU A 60 14.43 1.70 2.53
CA LEU A 60 14.42 0.73 3.63
C LEU A 60 14.11 -0.69 3.16
N GLU A 61 13.36 -0.87 2.09
CA GLU A 61 12.93 -2.17 1.61
C GLU A 61 14.08 -3.18 1.41
N PRO A 62 15.21 -2.84 0.74
CA PRO A 62 16.32 -3.77 0.56
C PRO A 62 16.97 -4.21 1.88
N GLU A 63 17.05 -3.28 2.84
CA GLU A 63 17.64 -3.53 4.15
C GLU A 63 16.73 -4.41 5.01
N LEU A 64 15.43 -4.09 5.05
CA LEU A 64 14.42 -4.85 5.79
C LEU A 64 14.27 -6.28 5.26
N GLN A 65 14.40 -6.47 3.96
CA GLN A 65 14.44 -7.81 3.35
C GLN A 65 15.68 -8.59 3.76
N LYS A 66 16.85 -7.96 3.70
CA LYS A 66 18.13 -8.58 4.11
C LYS A 66 18.12 -8.99 5.57
N GLU A 67 17.53 -8.17 6.43
CA GLU A 67 17.44 -8.40 7.86
C GLU A 67 16.22 -9.24 8.28
N GLN A 68 15.41 -9.68 7.33
CA GLN A 68 14.17 -10.45 7.54
C GLN A 68 13.15 -9.74 8.46
N GLN A 69 13.15 -8.39 8.48
CA GLN A 69 12.22 -7.56 9.23
C GLN A 69 10.87 -7.43 8.48
N TYR A 70 10.28 -8.55 8.13
CA TYR A 70 9.07 -8.63 7.31
C TYR A 70 7.85 -7.89 7.90
N PRO A 71 7.57 -7.95 9.24
CA PRO A 71 6.45 -7.17 9.79
C PRO A 71 6.56 -5.68 9.48
N LEU A 72 7.74 -5.10 9.66
CA LEU A 72 8.00 -3.68 9.41
C LEU A 72 7.94 -3.36 7.90
N LEU A 73 8.47 -4.25 7.06
CA LEU A 73 8.39 -4.11 5.61
C LEU A 73 6.93 -3.98 5.14
N PHE A 74 6.06 -4.88 5.57
CA PHE A 74 4.65 -4.85 5.18
C PHE A 74 3.87 -3.69 5.80
N GLN A 75 4.28 -3.20 6.96
CA GLN A 75 3.72 -1.96 7.54
C GLN A 75 4.09 -0.73 6.71
N ILE A 76 5.33 -0.60 6.26
CA ILE A 76 5.76 0.51 5.40
C ILE A 76 5.05 0.45 4.05
N ASN A 77 4.91 -0.72 3.44
CA ASN A 77 4.15 -0.88 2.21
C ASN A 77 2.67 -0.46 2.41
N LEU A 78 2.05 -0.83 3.54
CA LEU A 78 0.69 -0.39 3.88
C LEU A 78 0.59 1.13 4.02
N LEU A 79 1.60 1.79 4.64
CA LEU A 79 1.69 3.25 4.72
C LEU A 79 1.77 3.90 3.34
N THR A 80 2.58 3.34 2.44
CA THR A 80 2.69 3.84 1.06
C THR A 80 1.33 3.75 0.35
N VAL A 81 0.63 2.62 0.47
CA VAL A 81 -0.73 2.49 -0.09
C VAL A 81 -1.66 3.54 0.49
N GLN A 82 -1.64 3.75 1.81
CA GLN A 82 -2.48 4.74 2.47
C GLN A 82 -2.17 6.18 2.03
N ALA A 83 -0.89 6.50 1.86
CA ALA A 83 -0.43 7.78 1.36
C ALA A 83 -0.93 8.04 -0.07
N LEU A 84 -0.81 7.05 -0.96
CA LEU A 84 -1.32 7.11 -2.33
C LEU A 84 -2.84 7.33 -2.38
N ILE A 85 -3.60 6.64 -1.50
CA ILE A 85 -5.05 6.85 -1.35
C ILE A 85 -5.34 8.30 -0.94
N THR A 86 -4.58 8.84 0.01
CA THR A 86 -4.78 10.20 0.53
C THR A 86 -4.54 11.27 -0.54
N GLU A 87 -3.57 11.06 -1.44
CA GLU A 87 -3.36 11.91 -2.62
C GLU A 87 -4.38 11.68 -3.75
N GLY A 88 -5.22 10.67 -3.63
CA GLY A 88 -6.17 10.26 -4.69
C GLY A 88 -5.51 9.47 -5.83
N ASN A 89 -4.30 8.94 -5.66
CA ASN A 89 -3.61 8.07 -6.60
C ASN A 89 -4.10 6.61 -6.48
N ILE A 90 -5.41 6.39 -6.67
CA ILE A 90 -6.07 5.10 -6.38
C ILE A 90 -5.51 3.96 -7.23
N SER A 91 -5.22 4.21 -8.51
CA SER A 91 -4.65 3.17 -9.40
C SER A 91 -3.28 2.68 -8.91
N LEU A 92 -2.40 3.61 -8.52
CA LEU A 92 -1.09 3.25 -7.95
C LEU A 92 -1.26 2.53 -6.61
N ALA A 93 -2.21 2.98 -5.78
CA ALA A 93 -2.52 2.32 -4.51
C ALA A 93 -2.98 0.88 -4.71
N ILE A 94 -3.86 0.61 -5.69
CA ILE A 94 -4.32 -0.75 -6.05
C ILE A 94 -3.14 -1.61 -6.53
N ASN A 95 -2.29 -1.07 -7.40
CA ASN A 95 -1.12 -1.79 -7.91
C ASN A 95 -0.17 -2.15 -6.76
N GLN A 96 0.20 -1.18 -5.92
CA GLN A 96 1.06 -1.40 -4.76
C GLN A 96 0.48 -2.44 -3.79
N ALA A 97 -0.82 -2.37 -3.50
CA ALA A 97 -1.50 -3.34 -2.65
C ALA A 97 -1.49 -4.76 -3.25
N ASN A 98 -1.67 -4.89 -4.57
CA ASN A 98 -1.59 -6.16 -5.28
C ASN A 98 -0.15 -6.71 -5.29
N GLN A 99 0.86 -5.88 -5.52
CA GLN A 99 2.27 -6.29 -5.43
C GLN A 99 2.62 -6.77 -4.01
N MET A 100 2.15 -6.05 -2.99
CA MET A 100 2.27 -6.44 -1.60
C MET A 100 1.64 -7.82 -1.34
N TYR A 101 0.45 -8.10 -1.91
CA TYR A 101 -0.23 -9.39 -1.80
C TYR A 101 0.56 -10.51 -2.47
N GLN A 102 1.03 -10.31 -3.71
CA GLN A 102 1.84 -11.29 -4.43
C GLN A 102 3.13 -11.61 -3.66
N LYS A 103 3.85 -10.59 -3.22
CA LYS A 103 5.06 -10.74 -2.42
C LYS A 103 4.83 -11.56 -1.14
N ALA A 104 3.75 -11.28 -0.41
CA ALA A 104 3.40 -12.03 0.79
C ALA A 104 3.09 -13.50 0.49
N ARG A 105 2.43 -13.77 -0.64
CA ARG A 105 2.12 -15.14 -1.11
C ARG A 105 3.36 -15.91 -1.53
N GLU A 106 4.28 -15.28 -2.27
CA GLU A 106 5.55 -15.88 -2.68
C GLU A 106 6.44 -16.22 -1.48
N MET A 107 6.37 -15.41 -0.43
CA MET A 107 7.13 -15.61 0.82
C MET A 107 6.44 -16.60 1.78
N ASP A 108 5.24 -17.09 1.47
CA ASP A 108 4.38 -17.83 2.41
C ASP A 108 4.25 -17.14 3.78
N TYR A 109 3.98 -15.81 3.75
CA TYR A 109 3.96 -14.97 4.93
C TYR A 109 2.53 -14.50 5.28
N PRO A 110 1.80 -15.22 6.19
CA PRO A 110 0.39 -14.97 6.47
C PRO A 110 0.09 -13.55 7.00
N LEU A 111 0.94 -12.98 7.86
CA LEU A 111 0.76 -11.61 8.34
C LEU A 111 0.84 -10.61 7.18
N GLY A 112 1.81 -10.77 6.29
CA GLY A 112 1.92 -9.96 5.08
C GLY A 112 0.70 -10.07 4.18
N THR A 113 0.17 -11.30 4.01
CA THR A 113 -1.06 -11.55 3.25
C THR A 113 -2.26 -10.81 3.85
N ALA A 114 -2.43 -10.85 5.18
CA ALA A 114 -3.51 -10.13 5.86
C ALA A 114 -3.37 -8.60 5.73
N LEU A 115 -2.16 -8.06 5.89
CA LEU A 115 -1.90 -6.62 5.72
C LEU A 115 -2.11 -6.17 4.26
N ALA A 116 -1.75 -6.99 3.29
CA ALA A 116 -2.01 -6.73 1.88
C ALA A 116 -3.52 -6.74 1.57
N LEU A 117 -4.28 -7.69 2.11
CA LEU A 117 -5.74 -7.71 1.98
C LEU A 117 -6.39 -6.49 2.65
N HIS A 118 -5.86 -6.02 3.78
CA HIS A 118 -6.26 -4.76 4.40
C HIS A 118 -5.99 -3.57 3.47
N ALA A 119 -4.80 -3.49 2.87
CA ALA A 119 -4.45 -2.46 1.89
C ALA A 119 -5.40 -2.49 0.68
N ILE A 120 -5.68 -3.67 0.12
CA ILE A 120 -6.64 -3.88 -0.96
C ILE A 120 -8.03 -3.38 -0.53
N GLY A 121 -8.49 -3.73 0.67
CA GLY A 121 -9.75 -3.23 1.20
C GLY A 121 -9.82 -1.70 1.25
N ASN A 122 -8.77 -1.03 1.74
CA ASN A 122 -8.69 0.44 1.78
C ASN A 122 -8.74 1.07 0.39
N THR A 123 -8.07 0.50 -0.60
CA THR A 123 -8.08 1.00 -1.98
C THR A 123 -9.45 0.87 -2.63
N TYR A 124 -10.11 -0.28 -2.48
CA TYR A 124 -11.45 -0.51 -3.03
C TYR A 124 -12.53 0.31 -2.31
N LEU A 125 -12.38 0.57 -1.01
CA LEU A 125 -13.25 1.50 -0.29
C LEU A 125 -13.13 2.91 -0.88
N SER A 126 -11.92 3.34 -1.17
CA SER A 126 -11.64 4.66 -1.76
C SER A 126 -12.04 4.77 -3.23
N SER A 127 -12.20 3.66 -3.94
CA SER A 127 -12.76 3.59 -5.31
C SER A 127 -14.27 3.36 -5.35
N SER A 128 -14.98 3.56 -4.23
CA SER A 128 -16.44 3.38 -4.13
C SER A 128 -16.93 1.96 -4.44
N THR A 129 -16.13 0.94 -4.16
CA THR A 129 -16.48 -0.48 -4.29
C THR A 129 -16.49 -1.19 -2.93
N PRO A 130 -17.43 -0.83 -2.03
CA PRO A 130 -17.44 -1.28 -0.64
C PRO A 130 -17.61 -2.79 -0.47
N GLN A 131 -18.27 -3.48 -1.42
CA GLN A 131 -18.46 -4.92 -1.37
C GLN A 131 -17.12 -5.66 -1.45
N VAL A 132 -16.21 -5.20 -2.33
CA VAL A 132 -14.87 -5.76 -2.45
C VAL A 132 -14.05 -5.44 -1.21
N ALA A 133 -14.15 -4.20 -0.70
CA ALA A 133 -13.48 -3.80 0.53
C ALA A 133 -13.89 -4.68 1.74
N ILE A 134 -15.20 -4.88 1.95
CA ILE A 134 -15.74 -5.71 3.03
C ILE A 134 -15.25 -7.15 2.91
N LYS A 135 -15.23 -7.71 1.70
CA LYS A 135 -14.72 -9.06 1.44
C LYS A 135 -13.23 -9.16 1.80
N SER A 136 -12.43 -8.19 1.36
CA SER A 136 -10.98 -8.16 1.61
C SER A 136 -10.67 -8.03 3.10
N TYR A 137 -11.39 -7.18 3.84
CA TYR A 137 -11.23 -7.08 5.29
C TYR A 137 -11.61 -8.37 6.01
N LYS A 138 -12.70 -9.02 5.59
CA LYS A 138 -13.11 -10.31 6.15
C LYS A 138 -12.04 -11.38 5.95
N GLU A 139 -11.53 -11.52 4.74
CA GLU A 139 -10.44 -12.46 4.43
C GLU A 139 -9.17 -12.14 5.24
N ALA A 140 -8.84 -10.85 5.40
CA ALA A 140 -7.72 -10.43 6.25
C ALA A 140 -7.91 -10.84 7.71
N LEU A 141 -9.12 -10.65 8.26
CA LEU A 141 -9.46 -11.06 9.64
C LEU A 141 -9.38 -12.57 9.81
N GLU A 142 -9.91 -13.37 8.87
CA GLU A 142 -9.85 -14.83 8.92
C GLU A 142 -8.42 -15.38 8.97
N ILE A 143 -7.46 -14.67 8.37
CA ILE A 143 -6.03 -15.03 8.42
C ILE A 143 -5.41 -14.56 9.73
N ILE A 144 -5.58 -13.29 10.08
CA ILE A 144 -4.81 -12.66 11.14
C ILE A 144 -5.24 -13.13 12.55
N GLN A 145 -6.51 -13.49 12.73
CA GLN A 145 -7.04 -14.03 14.00
C GLN A 145 -6.37 -15.37 14.40
N LYS A 146 -5.78 -16.09 13.44
CA LYS A 146 -5.05 -17.35 13.69
C LYS A 146 -3.60 -17.11 14.09
N LEU A 147 -3.10 -15.87 14.00
CA LEU A 147 -1.70 -15.55 14.26
C LEU A 147 -1.50 -15.10 15.71
N PRO A 148 -0.43 -15.57 16.38
CA PRO A 148 -0.07 -15.10 17.71
C PRO A 148 0.38 -13.63 17.65
N HIS A 149 0.12 -12.88 18.72
CA HIS A 149 0.56 -11.48 18.88
C HIS A 149 0.11 -10.50 17.78
N ALA A 150 -1.02 -10.78 17.12
CA ALA A 150 -1.54 -9.97 16.02
C ALA A 150 -2.60 -8.92 16.46
N ASN A 151 -2.87 -8.76 17.75
CA ASN A 151 -3.96 -7.92 18.28
C ASN A 151 -3.95 -6.49 17.71
N GLN A 152 -2.78 -5.85 17.60
CA GLN A 152 -2.67 -4.49 17.06
C GLN A 152 -3.23 -4.38 15.63
N TYR A 153 -3.04 -5.39 14.79
CA TYR A 153 -3.54 -5.40 13.41
C TYR A 153 -5.03 -5.76 13.36
N ILE A 154 -5.46 -6.70 14.22
CA ILE A 154 -6.87 -7.08 14.34
C ILE A 154 -7.72 -5.86 14.69
N LYS A 155 -7.32 -5.06 15.68
CA LYS A 155 -8.02 -3.83 16.08
C LYS A 155 -8.26 -2.90 14.88
N THR A 156 -7.21 -2.64 14.11
CA THR A 156 -7.25 -1.72 12.96
C THR A 156 -8.16 -2.27 11.85
N ILE A 157 -7.97 -3.52 11.46
CA ILE A 157 -8.75 -4.14 10.37
C ILE A 157 -10.22 -4.28 10.75
N LEU A 158 -10.49 -4.71 11.99
CA LEU A 158 -11.85 -4.91 12.49
C LEU A 158 -12.60 -3.57 12.63
N SER A 159 -11.93 -2.51 13.09
CA SER A 159 -12.52 -1.17 13.12
C SER A 159 -12.90 -0.68 11.72
N GLN A 160 -12.02 -0.84 10.72
CA GLN A 160 -12.29 -0.47 9.34
C GLN A 160 -13.43 -1.31 8.73
N PHE A 161 -13.45 -2.61 9.02
CA PHE A 161 -14.52 -3.51 8.60
C PHE A 161 -15.88 -3.09 9.14
N ILE A 162 -15.98 -2.82 10.46
CA ILE A 162 -17.20 -2.35 11.12
C ILE A 162 -17.66 -1.02 10.52
N LEU A 163 -16.76 -0.03 10.42
CA LEU A 163 -17.09 1.29 9.89
C LEU A 163 -17.54 1.23 8.43
N THR A 164 -16.92 0.37 7.63
CA THR A 164 -17.34 0.17 6.25
C THR A 164 -18.73 -0.41 6.18
N LYS A 165 -19.03 -1.46 6.96
CA LYS A 165 -20.38 -2.04 7.01
C LYS A 165 -21.42 -1.03 7.46
N LEU A 166 -21.14 -0.24 8.51
CA LEU A 166 -22.03 0.82 9.00
C LEU A 166 -22.30 1.89 7.96
N ASN A 167 -21.26 2.39 7.27
CA ASN A 167 -21.41 3.42 6.24
C ASN A 167 -22.28 2.96 5.05
N TYR A 168 -22.29 1.65 4.77
CA TYR A 168 -23.06 1.07 3.66
C TYR A 168 -24.28 0.27 4.13
N HIS A 169 -24.77 0.51 5.35
CA HIS A 169 -25.98 -0.09 5.94
C HIS A 169 -26.01 -1.64 5.92
N GLN A 170 -24.84 -2.28 6.00
CA GLN A 170 -24.73 -3.73 6.13
C GLN A 170 -24.72 -4.13 7.61
N MET A 171 -25.89 -4.26 8.19
CA MET A 171 -26.05 -4.40 9.64
C MET A 171 -25.83 -5.82 10.19
N THR A 172 -25.60 -6.81 9.31
CA THR A 172 -25.39 -8.21 9.73
C THR A 172 -24.17 -8.31 10.63
N ASP A 173 -24.30 -8.99 11.78
CA ASP A 173 -23.24 -9.30 12.76
C ASP A 173 -22.44 -8.09 13.29
N ILE A 174 -22.96 -6.86 13.13
CA ILE A 174 -22.23 -5.64 13.58
C ILE A 174 -22.02 -5.66 15.10
N GLU A 175 -23.03 -6.03 15.86
CA GLU A 175 -22.92 -6.05 17.33
C GLU A 175 -21.90 -7.09 17.81
N ASP A 176 -21.83 -8.24 17.16
CA ASP A 176 -20.82 -9.26 17.42
C ASP A 176 -19.41 -8.77 17.07
N ASN A 177 -19.26 -8.10 15.94
CA ASN A 177 -17.99 -7.52 15.55
C ASN A 177 -17.54 -6.41 16.55
N ILE A 178 -18.45 -5.57 17.04
CA ILE A 178 -18.15 -4.56 18.06
C ILE A 178 -17.73 -5.24 19.39
N ARG A 179 -18.41 -6.29 19.82
CA ARG A 179 -18.02 -7.07 21.02
C ARG A 179 -16.64 -7.71 20.86
N GLU A 180 -16.34 -8.21 19.66
CA GLU A 180 -15.02 -8.74 19.34
C GLU A 180 -13.95 -7.65 19.43
N LEU A 181 -14.19 -6.47 18.80
CA LEU A 181 -13.28 -5.33 18.87
C LEU A 181 -13.00 -4.91 20.31
N GLU A 182 -14.04 -4.81 21.14
CA GLU A 182 -13.93 -4.50 22.56
C GLU A 182 -13.07 -5.54 23.31
N SER A 183 -13.27 -6.83 23.03
CA SER A 183 -12.50 -7.90 23.66
C SER A 183 -11.01 -7.87 23.31
N VAL A 184 -10.66 -7.40 22.12
CA VAL A 184 -9.27 -7.28 21.68
C VAL A 184 -8.61 -6.01 22.24
N ILE A 185 -9.35 -4.90 22.34
CA ILE A 185 -8.87 -3.62 22.87
C ILE A 185 -8.59 -3.73 24.38
N ASN A 186 -9.49 -4.36 25.14
CA ASN A 186 -9.31 -4.53 26.59
C ASN A 186 -8.04 -5.28 27.01
N LYS A 187 -7.35 -5.95 26.08
CA LYS A 187 -6.08 -6.63 26.34
C LYS A 187 -4.85 -5.71 26.28
N ASP A 188 -5.00 -4.55 25.62
CA ASP A 188 -3.91 -3.62 25.40
C ASP A 188 -4.50 -2.23 25.13
N THR A 189 -4.65 -1.43 26.17
CA THR A 189 -5.33 -0.13 26.12
C THR A 189 -4.47 0.93 25.43
N ASN A 190 -5.02 1.49 24.33
CA ASN A 190 -4.48 2.64 23.63
C ASN A 190 -5.63 3.63 23.41
N PRO A 191 -5.47 4.92 23.75
CA PRO A 191 -6.52 5.92 23.59
C PRO A 191 -7.08 6.03 22.16
N GLN A 192 -6.28 5.75 21.16
CA GLN A 192 -6.71 5.74 19.77
C GLN A 192 -7.65 4.58 19.47
N ASP A 193 -7.35 3.39 20.01
CA ASP A 193 -8.19 2.21 19.87
C ASP A 193 -9.51 2.40 20.64
N ASP A 194 -9.45 2.96 21.85
CA ASP A 194 -10.64 3.31 22.65
C ASP A 194 -11.54 4.28 21.90
N PHE A 195 -10.96 5.31 21.25
CA PHE A 195 -11.72 6.23 20.41
C PHE A 195 -12.45 5.51 19.28
N HIS A 196 -11.75 4.61 18.55
CA HIS A 196 -12.37 3.88 17.44
C HIS A 196 -13.48 2.95 17.90
N LEU A 197 -13.32 2.28 19.05
CA LEU A 197 -14.37 1.43 19.62
C LEU A 197 -15.62 2.27 19.93
N VAL A 198 -15.45 3.36 20.70
CA VAL A 198 -16.56 4.22 21.10
C VAL A 198 -17.21 4.89 19.89
N TYR A 199 -16.41 5.23 18.87
CA TYR A 199 -16.90 5.74 17.58
C TYR A 199 -17.77 4.71 16.85
N CYS A 200 -17.34 3.46 16.77
CA CYS A 200 -18.14 2.37 16.17
C CYS A 200 -19.45 2.15 16.95
N GLN A 201 -19.41 2.18 18.30
CA GLN A 201 -20.59 2.07 19.14
C GLN A 201 -21.56 3.22 18.91
N ALA A 202 -21.07 4.47 18.87
CA ALA A 202 -21.89 5.65 18.56
C ALA A 202 -22.57 5.52 17.22
N PHE A 203 -21.81 5.18 16.17
CA PHE A 203 -22.34 5.07 14.81
C PHE A 203 -23.39 3.94 14.71
N TYR A 204 -23.13 2.78 15.33
CA TYR A 204 -24.08 1.69 15.39
C TYR A 204 -25.40 2.11 16.07
N ARG A 205 -25.34 2.80 17.22
CA ARG A 205 -26.52 3.29 17.93
C ARG A 205 -27.30 4.33 17.13
N ILE A 206 -26.65 5.20 16.35
CA ILE A 206 -27.31 6.09 15.41
C ILE A 206 -28.10 5.27 14.38
N GLN A 207 -27.48 4.27 13.75
CA GLN A 207 -28.12 3.41 12.74
C GLN A 207 -29.31 2.61 13.28
N MET A 208 -29.27 2.26 14.56
CA MET A 208 -30.34 1.56 15.27
C MET A 208 -31.40 2.51 15.84
N HIS A 209 -31.33 3.82 15.56
CA HIS A 209 -32.19 4.89 16.09
C HIS A 209 -32.21 4.97 17.62
N HIS A 210 -31.18 4.47 18.31
CA HIS A 210 -31.02 4.58 19.77
C HIS A 210 -30.29 5.89 20.11
N LEU A 211 -30.93 7.03 19.82
CA LEU A 211 -30.31 8.35 19.87
C LEU A 211 -29.79 8.76 21.26
N PRO A 212 -30.46 8.49 22.39
CA PRO A 212 -29.91 8.82 23.71
C PRO A 212 -28.56 8.10 24.00
N GLU A 213 -28.47 6.81 23.66
CA GLU A 213 -27.25 6.02 23.82
C GLU A 213 -26.16 6.52 22.86
N ALA A 214 -26.53 6.80 21.60
CA ALA A 214 -25.62 7.35 20.59
C ALA A 214 -24.97 8.65 21.09
N LEU A 215 -25.78 9.58 21.65
CA LEU A 215 -25.26 10.85 22.17
C LEU A 215 -24.30 10.64 23.34
N ASN A 216 -24.56 9.65 24.20
CA ASN A 216 -23.64 9.31 25.27
C ASN A 216 -22.26 8.86 24.72
N TYR A 217 -22.26 7.96 23.72
CA TYR A 217 -21.01 7.54 23.06
C TYR A 217 -20.32 8.68 22.31
N ILE A 218 -21.05 9.58 21.64
CA ILE A 218 -20.47 10.77 21.01
C ILE A 218 -19.75 11.63 22.04
N ARG A 219 -20.33 11.87 23.21
CA ARG A 219 -19.67 12.62 24.30
C ARG A 219 -18.42 11.94 24.83
N GLN A 220 -18.38 10.60 24.85
CA GLN A 220 -17.19 9.84 25.21
C GLN A 220 -16.09 10.01 24.15
N THR A 221 -16.42 10.00 22.84
CA THR A 221 -15.44 10.31 21.80
C THR A 221 -14.87 11.71 21.95
N GLU A 222 -15.70 12.72 22.29
CA GLU A 222 -15.22 14.07 22.57
C GLU A 222 -14.26 14.12 23.77
N GLN A 223 -14.57 13.41 24.84
CA GLN A 223 -13.71 13.36 26.02
C GLN A 223 -12.33 12.79 25.67
N ILE A 224 -12.27 11.65 24.96
CA ILE A 224 -11.02 11.04 24.50
C ILE A 224 -10.26 12.03 23.59
N SER A 225 -10.94 12.67 22.65
CA SER A 225 -10.34 13.63 21.72
C SER A 225 -9.71 14.84 22.44
N ARG A 226 -10.39 15.36 23.48
CA ARG A 226 -9.85 16.47 24.28
C ARG A 226 -8.60 16.10 25.07
N GLN A 227 -8.52 14.87 25.54
CA GLN A 227 -7.39 14.36 26.33
C GLN A 227 -6.15 14.11 25.49
N HIS A 228 -6.32 13.64 24.24
CA HIS A 228 -5.22 13.11 23.43
C HIS A 228 -4.91 13.92 22.15
N GLN A 229 -5.69 14.98 21.83
CA GLN A 229 -5.43 15.97 20.78
C GLN A 229 -5.03 15.41 19.39
N TYR A 230 -5.57 14.25 18.97
CA TYR A 230 -5.34 13.73 17.63
C TYR A 230 -6.03 14.64 16.57
N PRO A 231 -5.30 15.14 15.55
CA PRO A 231 -5.80 16.17 14.64
C PRO A 231 -7.07 15.82 13.88
N TYR A 232 -7.29 14.54 13.59
CA TYR A 232 -8.43 14.07 12.80
C TYR A 232 -9.65 13.64 13.62
N PHE A 233 -9.53 13.44 14.94
CA PHE A 233 -10.65 13.01 15.78
C PHE A 233 -11.80 14.01 15.75
N HIS A 234 -11.50 15.31 15.73
CA HIS A 234 -12.54 16.33 15.66
C HIS A 234 -13.37 16.27 14.37
N LEU A 235 -12.78 15.88 13.23
CA LEU A 235 -13.50 15.68 11.96
C LEU A 235 -14.40 14.45 12.02
N MET A 236 -13.92 13.37 12.62
CA MET A 236 -14.70 12.17 12.84
C MET A 236 -15.90 12.44 13.75
N ILE A 237 -15.71 13.16 14.85
CA ILE A 237 -16.78 13.55 15.78
C ILE A 237 -17.82 14.43 15.08
N LYS A 238 -17.39 15.40 14.26
CA LYS A 238 -18.30 16.22 13.44
C LYS A 238 -19.15 15.34 12.51
N TYR A 239 -18.53 14.32 11.90
CA TYR A 239 -19.27 13.40 11.05
C TYR A 239 -20.32 12.59 11.85
N LEU A 240 -19.99 12.11 13.06
CA LEU A 240 -20.99 11.48 13.96
C LEU A 240 -22.14 12.43 14.29
N TYR A 241 -21.85 13.70 14.63
CA TYR A 241 -22.89 14.68 14.89
C TYR A 241 -23.78 14.93 13.68
N SER A 242 -23.21 15.02 12.48
CA SER A 242 -24.03 15.19 11.27
C SER A 242 -25.01 14.02 11.08
N ARG A 243 -24.55 12.78 11.33
CA ARG A 243 -25.38 11.58 11.28
C ARG A 243 -26.43 11.58 12.39
N TYR A 244 -26.05 11.93 13.62
CA TYR A 244 -26.96 12.05 14.76
C TYR A 244 -28.06 13.08 14.50
N TYR A 245 -27.71 14.27 14.05
CA TYR A 245 -28.68 15.34 13.74
C TYR A 245 -29.58 14.97 12.56
N THR A 246 -29.10 14.20 11.59
CA THR A 246 -29.96 13.68 10.51
C THR A 246 -31.03 12.75 11.04
N GLU A 247 -30.66 11.80 11.90
CA GLU A 247 -31.56 10.82 12.47
C GLU A 247 -32.51 11.45 13.51
N SER A 248 -32.07 12.47 14.26
CA SER A 248 -32.93 13.26 15.15
C SER A 248 -33.82 14.27 14.40
N LYS A 249 -33.72 14.35 13.07
CA LYS A 249 -34.43 15.30 12.21
C LYS A 249 -34.08 16.77 12.43
N GLU A 250 -32.94 17.04 13.05
CA GLU A 250 -32.36 18.36 13.27
C GLU A 250 -31.54 18.79 12.04
N TYR A 251 -32.21 18.85 10.88
CA TYR A 251 -31.54 18.97 9.58
C TYR A 251 -30.68 20.22 9.41
N THR A 252 -31.06 21.34 10.06
CA THR A 252 -30.27 22.57 10.02
C THR A 252 -28.91 22.38 10.68
N GLN A 253 -28.86 21.72 11.86
CA GLN A 253 -27.61 21.41 12.55
C GLN A 253 -26.78 20.41 11.74
N ALA A 254 -27.43 19.41 11.12
CA ALA A 254 -26.75 18.46 10.26
C ALA A 254 -26.08 19.14 9.07
N LEU A 255 -26.76 20.04 8.36
CA LEU A 255 -26.20 20.83 7.25
C LEU A 255 -25.02 21.70 7.70
N THR A 256 -25.18 22.45 8.80
CA THR A 256 -24.11 23.29 9.33
C THR A 256 -22.85 22.46 9.61
N THR A 257 -23.04 21.30 10.23
CA THR A 257 -21.91 20.41 10.55
C THR A 257 -21.23 19.83 9.30
N LEU A 258 -22.01 19.50 8.25
CA LEU A 258 -21.44 19.04 6.97
C LEU A 258 -20.74 20.16 6.22
N ASP A 259 -21.27 21.39 6.25
CA ASP A 259 -20.63 22.57 5.61
C ASP A 259 -19.30 22.90 6.29
N GLU A 260 -19.21 22.76 7.61
CA GLU A 260 -17.94 22.86 8.35
C GLU A 260 -16.95 21.76 7.93
N LEU A 261 -17.39 20.51 7.82
CA LEU A 261 -16.55 19.40 7.33
C LEU A 261 -16.01 19.70 5.93
N LEU A 262 -16.86 20.15 5.01
CA LEU A 262 -16.47 20.52 3.64
C LEU A 262 -15.45 21.65 3.62
N SER A 263 -15.55 22.61 4.54
CA SER A 263 -14.57 23.71 4.64
C SER A 263 -13.17 23.21 4.98
N HIS A 264 -13.05 22.16 5.77
CA HIS A 264 -11.78 21.51 6.13
C HIS A 264 -11.25 20.56 5.04
N THR A 265 -12.16 19.97 4.23
CA THR A 265 -11.78 18.95 3.23
C THR A 265 -11.59 19.50 1.82
N LYS A 266 -12.02 20.73 1.53
CA LYS A 266 -11.93 21.38 0.20
C LYS A 266 -10.52 21.46 -0.40
N ALA A 267 -9.48 21.27 0.40
CA ALA A 267 -8.10 21.28 -0.08
C ALA A 267 -7.62 19.93 -0.66
N ALA A 268 -8.37 18.85 -0.44
CA ALA A 268 -8.04 17.52 -0.93
C ALA A 268 -9.16 17.02 -1.82
N ASN A 269 -8.89 16.84 -3.12
CA ASN A 269 -9.73 16.11 -4.05
C ASN A 269 -9.81 14.65 -3.57
N SER A 270 -10.73 14.34 -2.65
CA SER A 270 -10.80 13.04 -2.00
C SER A 270 -12.21 12.47 -2.04
N TYR A 271 -12.31 11.15 -2.14
CA TYR A 271 -13.58 10.43 -2.03
C TYR A 271 -14.30 10.63 -0.68
N ARG A 272 -13.61 11.16 0.35
CA ARG A 272 -14.23 11.56 1.63
C ARG A 272 -15.14 12.76 1.46
N SER A 273 -14.71 13.78 0.71
CA SER A 273 -15.54 14.93 0.36
C SER A 273 -16.78 14.50 -0.39
N LEU A 274 -16.68 13.44 -1.20
CA LEU A 274 -17.78 12.89 -1.96
C LEU A 274 -18.90 12.37 -1.04
N GLN A 275 -18.57 11.64 0.05
CA GLN A 275 -19.60 11.17 0.98
C GLN A 275 -20.29 12.33 1.70
N VAL A 276 -19.53 13.34 2.11
CA VAL A 276 -20.09 14.54 2.78
C VAL A 276 -21.00 15.32 1.82
N LEU A 277 -20.62 15.47 0.55
CA LEU A 277 -21.47 16.11 -0.49
C LEU A 277 -22.76 15.33 -0.72
N LYS A 278 -22.68 14.00 -0.76
CA LYS A 278 -23.84 13.12 -0.91
C LYS A 278 -24.81 13.26 0.27
N ASP A 279 -24.27 13.21 1.49
CA ASP A 279 -25.06 13.34 2.73
C ASP A 279 -25.74 14.73 2.79
N ARG A 280 -25.03 15.78 2.39
CA ARG A 280 -25.59 17.14 2.27
C ARG A 280 -26.78 17.21 1.32
N ALA A 281 -26.64 16.66 0.11
CA ALA A 281 -27.72 16.63 -0.86
C ALA A 281 -28.93 15.82 -0.33
N HIS A 282 -28.67 14.71 0.35
CA HIS A 282 -29.71 13.90 0.97
C HIS A 282 -30.48 14.67 2.05
N ILE A 283 -29.79 15.39 2.94
CA ILE A 283 -30.44 16.18 4.00
C ILE A 283 -31.33 17.28 3.39
N LEU A 284 -30.87 17.98 2.35
CA LEU A 284 -31.67 18.97 1.64
C LEU A 284 -32.95 18.34 1.04
N THR A 285 -32.88 17.09 0.57
CA THR A 285 -34.05 16.34 0.14
C THR A 285 -35.01 16.07 1.28
N LEU A 286 -34.51 15.66 2.46
CA LEU A 286 -35.31 15.41 3.65
C LEU A 286 -35.99 16.69 4.19
N MET A 287 -35.39 17.86 3.98
CA MET A 287 -35.96 19.16 4.32
C MET A 287 -37.07 19.60 3.32
N GLY A 288 -37.22 18.91 2.18
CA GLY A 288 -38.13 19.32 1.12
C GLY A 288 -37.62 20.45 0.23
N ASN A 289 -36.36 20.86 0.37
CA ASN A 289 -35.72 21.93 -0.39
C ASN A 289 -35.26 21.40 -1.76
N SER A 290 -36.24 21.09 -2.64
CA SER A 290 -35.99 20.37 -3.89
C SER A 290 -35.02 21.07 -4.82
N LYS A 291 -35.00 22.42 -4.85
CA LYS A 291 -34.10 23.19 -5.72
C LYS A 291 -32.64 23.05 -5.22
N GLU A 292 -32.41 23.34 -3.95
CA GLU A 292 -31.09 23.25 -3.33
C GLU A 292 -30.59 21.80 -3.32
N ALA A 293 -31.48 20.81 -3.17
CA ALA A 293 -31.13 19.40 -3.26
C ALA A 293 -30.64 19.03 -4.66
N CYS A 294 -31.32 19.48 -5.73
CA CYS A 294 -30.86 19.28 -7.11
C CYS A 294 -29.49 19.90 -7.35
N GLU A 295 -29.31 21.15 -6.96
CA GLU A 295 -28.00 21.84 -7.08
C GLU A 295 -26.89 21.10 -6.30
N ALA A 296 -27.18 20.58 -5.11
CA ALA A 296 -26.25 19.81 -4.32
C ALA A 296 -25.89 18.45 -4.95
N TYR A 297 -26.87 17.76 -5.58
CA TYR A 297 -26.60 16.54 -6.35
C TYR A 297 -25.81 16.81 -7.62
N GLU A 298 -26.03 17.94 -8.30
CA GLU A 298 -25.22 18.36 -9.44
C GLU A 298 -23.76 18.57 -9.03
N ILE A 299 -23.51 19.25 -7.90
CA ILE A 299 -22.17 19.43 -7.35
C ILE A 299 -21.55 18.07 -7.02
N PHE A 300 -22.29 17.18 -6.34
CA PHE A 300 -21.84 15.83 -6.03
C PHE A 300 -21.45 15.05 -7.29
N ASN A 301 -22.32 15.04 -8.32
CA ASN A 301 -22.08 14.31 -9.56
C ASN A 301 -20.88 14.89 -10.33
N THR A 302 -20.80 16.22 -10.46
CA THR A 302 -19.66 16.89 -11.11
C THR A 302 -18.35 16.56 -10.42
N TYR A 303 -18.34 16.56 -9.09
CA TYR A 303 -17.18 16.22 -8.31
C TYR A 303 -16.81 14.74 -8.46
N LYS A 304 -17.80 13.84 -8.42
CA LYS A 304 -17.62 12.41 -8.66
C LYS A 304 -17.05 12.13 -10.04
N ASP A 305 -17.64 12.72 -11.10
CA ASP A 305 -17.19 12.55 -12.48
C ASP A 305 -15.76 13.06 -12.67
N SER A 306 -15.40 14.18 -12.01
CA SER A 306 -14.02 14.69 -12.01
C SER A 306 -13.03 13.73 -11.37
N LEU A 307 -13.38 13.11 -10.23
CA LEU A 307 -12.55 12.10 -9.58
C LEU A 307 -12.43 10.84 -10.43
N ASP A 308 -13.53 10.37 -11.00
CA ASP A 308 -13.55 9.17 -11.84
C ASP A 308 -12.74 9.40 -13.14
N ALA A 309 -12.86 10.59 -13.77
CA ALA A 309 -12.05 10.96 -14.93
C ALA A 309 -10.56 11.04 -14.61
N MET A 310 -10.18 11.64 -13.48
CA MET A 310 -8.77 11.66 -13.04
C MET A 310 -8.24 10.25 -12.82
N ASN A 311 -9.00 9.36 -12.20
CA ASN A 311 -8.60 7.97 -11.99
C ASN A 311 -8.49 7.21 -13.31
N TYR A 312 -9.40 7.42 -14.24
CA TYR A 312 -9.35 6.79 -15.56
C TYR A 312 -8.08 7.19 -16.33
N ILE A 313 -7.73 8.49 -16.35
CA ILE A 313 -6.51 8.97 -16.99
C ILE A 313 -5.26 8.37 -16.31
N ARG A 314 -5.27 8.30 -14.97
CA ARG A 314 -4.18 7.67 -14.22
C ARG A 314 -4.04 6.19 -14.53
N GLN A 315 -5.16 5.44 -14.61
CA GLN A 315 -5.17 4.02 -15.00
C GLN A 315 -4.59 3.80 -16.39
N ILE A 316 -4.93 4.65 -17.38
CA ILE A 316 -4.35 4.57 -18.72
C ILE A 316 -2.85 4.81 -18.67
N ASN A 317 -2.41 5.84 -17.96
CA ASN A 317 -0.98 6.15 -17.83
C ASN A 317 -0.21 5.03 -17.13
N GLU A 318 -0.82 4.41 -16.14
CA GLU A 318 -0.25 3.28 -15.42
C GLU A 318 -0.15 2.05 -16.31
N LEU A 319 -1.22 1.68 -17.02
CA LEU A 319 -1.21 0.60 -18.01
C LEU A 319 -0.12 0.82 -19.06
N HIS A 320 0.04 2.06 -19.54
CA HIS A 320 1.09 2.42 -20.47
C HIS A 320 2.48 2.24 -19.84
N THR A 321 2.64 2.63 -18.58
CA THR A 321 3.92 2.46 -17.84
C THR A 321 4.24 0.99 -17.63
N LEU A 322 3.25 0.19 -17.17
CA LEU A 322 3.38 -1.26 -17.00
C LEU A 322 3.74 -1.94 -18.33
N TYR A 323 3.06 -1.57 -19.40
CA TYR A 323 3.38 -2.08 -20.73
C TYR A 323 4.83 -1.76 -21.15
N GLN A 324 5.33 -0.56 -20.84
CA GLN A 324 6.72 -0.19 -21.10
C GLN A 324 7.72 -0.99 -20.24
N ILE A 325 7.36 -1.26 -18.97
CA ILE A 325 8.16 -2.09 -18.06
C ILE A 325 8.23 -3.51 -18.59
N ASP A 326 7.08 -4.13 -18.90
CA ASP A 326 6.99 -5.48 -19.44
C ASP A 326 7.77 -5.61 -20.76
N LYS A 327 7.66 -4.61 -21.64
CA LYS A 327 8.41 -4.56 -22.89
C LYS A 327 9.91 -4.50 -22.66
N ASN A 328 10.35 -3.63 -21.74
CA ASN A 328 11.78 -3.52 -21.40
C ASN A 328 12.31 -4.81 -20.76
N GLU A 329 11.52 -5.46 -19.95
CA GLU A 329 11.87 -6.74 -19.32
C GLU A 329 11.99 -7.85 -20.38
N LEU A 330 11.05 -7.93 -21.32
CA LEU A 330 11.09 -8.84 -22.44
C LEU A 330 12.32 -8.58 -23.35
N ASP A 331 12.62 -7.32 -23.63
CA ASP A 331 13.79 -6.92 -24.41
C ASP A 331 15.10 -7.30 -23.70
N ASN A 332 15.16 -7.13 -22.37
CA ASN A 332 16.31 -7.56 -21.58
C ASN A 332 16.48 -9.07 -21.57
N LEU A 333 15.39 -9.85 -21.41
CA LEU A 333 15.43 -11.29 -21.51
C LEU A 333 15.89 -11.78 -22.89
N ASN A 334 15.44 -11.14 -23.97
CA ASN A 334 15.86 -11.44 -25.32
C ASN A 334 17.35 -11.11 -25.55
N ARG A 335 17.83 -9.97 -24.99
CA ARG A 335 19.27 -9.64 -25.01
C ARG A 335 20.11 -10.67 -24.25
N GLN A 336 19.67 -11.09 -23.07
CA GLN A 336 20.36 -12.13 -22.30
C GLN A 336 20.42 -13.46 -23.04
N LYS A 337 19.33 -13.90 -23.68
CA LYS A 337 19.32 -15.09 -24.54
C LYS A 337 20.30 -14.94 -25.71
N THR A 338 20.31 -13.80 -26.37
CA THR A 338 21.23 -13.52 -27.49
C THR A 338 22.69 -13.58 -27.03
N ILE A 339 23.02 -12.99 -25.87
CA ILE A 339 24.38 -13.07 -25.29
C ILE A 339 24.75 -14.51 -24.98
N LEU A 340 23.83 -15.29 -24.43
CA LEU A 340 24.03 -16.71 -24.14
C LEU A 340 24.31 -17.50 -25.40
N TYR A 341 23.54 -17.30 -26.48
CA TYR A 341 23.79 -17.95 -27.79
C TYR A 341 25.17 -17.60 -28.35
N TRP A 342 25.56 -16.34 -28.32
CA TRP A 342 26.89 -15.93 -28.79
C TRP A 342 28.01 -16.49 -27.91
N SER A 343 27.83 -16.60 -26.59
CA SER A 343 28.81 -17.22 -25.72
C SER A 343 28.99 -18.72 -26.00
N TRP A 344 27.91 -19.47 -26.23
CA TRP A 344 27.99 -20.87 -26.68
C TRP A 344 28.68 -21.01 -28.04
N PHE A 345 28.40 -20.11 -28.98
CA PHE A 345 29.03 -20.11 -30.30
C PHE A 345 30.55 -19.86 -30.21
N THR A 346 30.97 -18.93 -29.37
CA THR A 346 32.39 -18.66 -29.14
C THR A 346 33.10 -19.82 -28.48
N ILE A 347 32.48 -20.48 -27.50
CA ILE A 347 33.04 -21.69 -26.87
C ILE A 347 33.20 -22.81 -27.87
N LEU A 348 32.19 -23.07 -28.71
CA LEU A 348 32.22 -24.10 -29.73
C LEU A 348 33.36 -23.80 -30.74
N PHE A 349 33.51 -22.53 -31.15
CA PHE A 349 34.57 -22.14 -32.07
C PHE A 349 35.98 -22.36 -31.47
N ILE A 350 36.17 -22.05 -30.19
CA ILE A 350 37.43 -22.32 -29.49
C ILE A 350 37.72 -23.82 -29.43
N VAL A 351 36.71 -24.64 -29.13
CA VAL A 351 36.88 -26.12 -29.13
C VAL A 351 37.31 -26.63 -30.51
N ILE A 352 36.68 -26.15 -31.58
CA ILE A 352 37.06 -26.51 -32.96
C ILE A 352 38.52 -26.11 -33.26
N LEU A 353 38.94 -24.93 -32.85
CA LEU A 353 40.35 -24.48 -33.01
C LEU A 353 41.33 -25.39 -32.26
N ILE A 354 41.01 -25.76 -31.03
CA ILE A 354 41.83 -26.66 -30.22
C ILE A 354 41.95 -28.04 -30.90
N VAL A 355 40.84 -28.61 -31.38
CA VAL A 355 40.84 -29.90 -32.07
C VAL A 355 41.69 -29.80 -33.36
N PHE A 356 41.52 -28.69 -34.12
CA PHE A 356 42.32 -28.47 -35.32
C PHE A 356 43.81 -28.37 -35.03
N PHE A 357 44.18 -27.61 -33.96
CA PHE A 357 45.55 -27.53 -33.51
C PHE A 357 46.14 -28.89 -33.10
N ILE A 358 45.39 -29.68 -32.35
CA ILE A 358 45.79 -31.05 -31.96
C ILE A 358 46.05 -31.93 -33.22
N LEU A 359 45.20 -31.82 -34.22
CA LEU A 359 45.36 -32.54 -35.47
C LEU A 359 46.61 -32.14 -36.25
N LEU A 360 46.90 -30.80 -36.27
CA LEU A 360 48.14 -30.27 -36.88
C LEU A 360 49.38 -30.81 -36.15
N VAL A 361 49.40 -30.76 -34.85
CA VAL A 361 50.52 -31.27 -34.05
C VAL A 361 50.69 -32.75 -34.25
N ARG A 362 49.59 -33.57 -34.28
CA ARG A 362 49.65 -34.98 -34.56
C ARG A 362 50.22 -35.29 -35.96
N ARG A 363 49.82 -34.48 -36.97
CA ARG A 363 50.37 -34.64 -38.34
C ARG A 363 51.86 -34.27 -38.40
N GLY A 364 52.25 -33.20 -37.69
CA GLY A 364 53.65 -32.79 -37.57
C GLY A 364 54.50 -33.87 -36.90
N ASN A 365 54.07 -34.38 -35.78
CA ASN A 365 54.76 -35.46 -35.08
C ASN A 365 54.85 -36.78 -35.87
N LYS A 366 53.79 -37.11 -36.67
CA LYS A 366 53.85 -38.28 -37.57
C LYS A 366 54.90 -38.13 -38.68
N LYS A 367 54.99 -36.91 -39.28
CA LYS A 367 56.04 -36.59 -40.27
C LYS A 367 57.43 -36.67 -39.67
N LEU A 368 57.60 -36.12 -38.47
CA LEU A 368 58.86 -36.14 -37.74
C LEU A 368 59.31 -37.54 -37.44
N ARG A 369 58.45 -38.40 -36.98
CA ARG A 369 58.73 -39.86 -36.73
C ARG A 369 59.08 -40.60 -38.01
N GLN A 370 58.41 -40.33 -39.11
CA GLN A 370 58.75 -40.90 -40.44
C GLN A 370 60.15 -40.50 -40.89
N SER A 371 60.48 -39.20 -40.78
CA SER A 371 61.80 -38.67 -41.10
C SER A 371 62.91 -39.26 -40.19
N GLN A 372 62.63 -39.45 -38.90
CA GLN A 372 63.56 -40.11 -37.99
C GLN A 372 63.79 -41.56 -38.34
N GLN A 373 62.75 -42.32 -38.71
CA GLN A 373 62.85 -43.72 -39.17
C GLN A 373 63.60 -43.85 -40.48
N GLU A 374 63.47 -42.90 -41.39
CA GLU A 374 64.23 -42.85 -42.64
C GLU A 374 65.74 -42.56 -42.36
N LEU A 375 66.04 -41.65 -41.45
CA LEU A 375 67.38 -41.33 -41.00
C LEU A 375 68.05 -42.56 -40.34
N GLU A 376 67.32 -43.29 -39.49
CA GLU A 376 67.84 -44.53 -38.89
C GLU A 376 68.10 -45.62 -39.90
N LYS A 377 67.24 -45.78 -40.91
CA LYS A 377 67.48 -46.72 -42.01
C LYS A 377 68.73 -46.38 -42.81
N VAL A 378 68.94 -45.09 -43.13
CA VAL A 378 70.14 -44.64 -43.83
C VAL A 378 71.42 -44.88 -43.03
N LYS A 379 71.37 -44.56 -41.66
CA LYS A 379 72.54 -44.86 -40.80
C LYS A 379 72.82 -46.36 -40.67
N LYS A 380 71.81 -47.23 -40.59
CA LYS A 380 72.03 -48.69 -40.60
C LYS A 380 72.54 -49.22 -41.91
N GLN A 381 72.22 -48.57 -43.04
CA GLN A 381 72.81 -48.94 -44.36
C GLN A 381 74.28 -48.49 -44.48
N GLU A 382 74.64 -47.35 -43.93
CA GLU A 382 76.04 -46.91 -43.87
C GLU A 382 76.87 -47.78 -42.93
N GLU A 383 76.37 -48.22 -41.76
CA GLU A 383 77.07 -49.14 -40.85
C GLU A 383 77.25 -50.54 -41.42
N ASN A 384 76.37 -51.01 -42.29
CA ASN A 384 76.47 -52.36 -42.98
C ASN A 384 77.33 -52.27 -44.24
N SER A 385 77.84 -51.15 -44.66
CA SER A 385 78.66 -50.93 -45.90
C SER A 385 80.13 -50.70 -45.55
N ILE A 386 80.51 -50.72 -44.29
CA ILE A 386 81.89 -50.76 -43.76
C ILE A 386 82.23 -52.21 -43.31
#